data_872ccfa8e55219b7afaab0fb7a39f640
#
_entry.id   872ccfa8e55219b7afaab0fb7a39f640
#
_cell.length_a   1.000
_cell.length_b   1.000
_cell.length_c   1.000
_cell.angle_alpha   90.00
_cell.angle_beta   90.00
_cell.angle_gamma   90.00
#
_symmetry.space_group_name_H-M   'P 1'
#
loop_
_entity.id
_entity.type
_entity.pdbx_description
1 polymer ?
#
loop_
_entity_poly.entity_id
_entity_poly.type
_entity_poly.pdbx_seq_one_letter_code
_entity_poly.pdbx_strand_id
1 'polypeptide(L)'
;SSDLRRDMLRDGLDCLLRVGELDDGDYIARKLGNIKMTTCASPSYIASHGVPQTLEDLQQHQAINWINSSSRQIMPWTFSTPEGTVEMTLPGKLVIDNSETYLSAGLAGLGLVQGMNVFLQPYLDRGLLVEVLPDNPTPDRKLSLLYPHRHLSRKVRVFTEWLESLL
;
A
#
# COMPACT_ATOMS: atom_id res chain seq x y z
N SER A 1 -4.01 -10.06 16.91
CA SER A 1 -3.30 -8.81 17.30
C SER A 1 -2.44 -8.96 18.56
N SER A 2 -2.73 -9.87 19.50
CA SER A 2 -1.80 -10.20 20.61
C SER A 2 -0.51 -10.87 20.15
N ASP A 3 -0.44 -11.30 18.93
CA ASP A 3 0.72 -12.00 18.36
C ASP A 3 1.83 -11.06 17.89
N LEU A 4 1.53 -9.82 17.47
CA LEU A 4 2.53 -8.95 16.84
C LEU A 4 3.72 -8.65 17.79
N ARG A 5 3.45 -8.35 19.08
CA ARG A 5 4.51 -8.14 20.07
C ARG A 5 5.30 -9.43 20.34
N ARG A 6 4.59 -10.58 20.43
CA ARG A 6 5.25 -11.88 20.61
C ARG A 6 6.12 -12.21 19.40
N ASP A 7 5.62 -11.93 18.19
CA ASP A 7 6.36 -12.14 16.96
C ASP A 7 7.58 -11.21 16.88
N MET A 8 7.47 -9.94 17.24
CA MET A 8 8.61 -9.01 17.31
C MET A 8 9.67 -9.50 18.29
N LEU A 9 9.28 -9.93 19.50
CA LEU A 9 10.20 -10.42 20.52
C LEU A 9 10.83 -11.77 20.12
N ARG A 10 10.03 -12.68 19.55
CA ARG A 10 10.51 -13.99 19.08
C ARG A 10 11.52 -13.83 17.95
N ASP A 11 11.27 -12.92 17.03
CA ASP A 11 12.09 -12.69 15.85
C ASP A 11 13.24 -11.70 16.12
N GLY A 12 13.38 -11.22 17.36
CA GLY A 12 14.44 -10.31 17.78
C GLY A 12 14.36 -8.93 17.17
N LEU A 13 13.15 -8.47 16.78
CA LEU A 13 12.94 -7.18 16.17
C LEU A 13 12.87 -6.07 17.21
N ASP A 14 13.70 -5.05 17.05
CA ASP A 14 13.69 -3.85 17.91
C ASP A 14 12.49 -2.93 17.61
N CYS A 15 12.06 -2.87 16.34
CA CYS A 15 10.89 -2.10 15.89
C CYS A 15 10.36 -2.67 14.56
N LEU A 16 9.15 -2.24 14.18
CA LEU A 16 8.48 -2.62 12.94
C LEU A 16 7.79 -1.39 12.32
N LEU A 17 7.98 -1.17 11.02
CA LEU A 17 7.20 -0.20 10.25
C LEU A 17 5.88 -0.83 9.79
N ARG A 18 4.79 -0.12 10.02
CA ARG A 18 3.46 -0.55 9.62
C ARG A 18 2.77 0.55 8.81
N VAL A 19 2.19 0.16 7.69
CA VAL A 19 1.37 1.03 6.83
C VAL A 19 -0.09 0.63 6.97
N GLY A 20 -0.97 1.62 7.17
CA GLY A 20 -2.41 1.45 7.36
C GLY A 20 -2.87 1.56 8.80
N GLU A 21 -4.12 1.16 9.04
CA GLU A 21 -4.67 1.17 10.39
C GLU A 21 -4.03 0.07 11.24
N LEU A 22 -3.99 0.34 12.53
CA LEU A 22 -3.42 -0.56 13.52
C LEU A 22 -4.55 -1.23 14.29
N ASP A 23 -4.44 -2.53 14.43
CA ASP A 23 -5.28 -3.26 15.36
C ASP A 23 -4.83 -2.98 16.80
N ASP A 24 -5.74 -3.14 17.76
CA ASP A 24 -5.40 -3.11 19.17
C ASP A 24 -4.39 -4.21 19.49
N GLY A 25 -3.27 -3.84 20.07
CA GLY A 25 -2.19 -4.75 20.39
C GLY A 25 -1.31 -4.27 21.53
N ASP A 26 -0.55 -5.19 22.12
CA ASP A 26 0.39 -4.91 23.22
C ASP A 26 1.74 -4.39 22.66
N TYR A 27 1.68 -3.25 21.99
CA TYR A 27 2.83 -2.53 21.44
C TYR A 27 2.63 -1.02 21.59
N ILE A 28 3.70 -0.27 21.43
CA ILE A 28 3.64 1.19 21.34
C ILE A 28 3.71 1.58 19.88
N ALA A 29 2.77 2.39 19.44
CA ALA A 29 2.72 2.92 18.10
C ALA A 29 3.08 4.41 18.10
N ARG A 30 4.04 4.80 17.28
CA ARG A 30 4.36 6.20 16.97
C ARG A 30 4.04 6.47 15.52
N LYS A 31 3.11 7.40 15.28
CA LYS A 31 2.84 7.88 13.91
C LYS A 31 4.07 8.65 13.40
N LEU A 32 4.55 8.28 12.23
CA LEU A 32 5.67 8.95 11.56
C LEU A 32 5.18 9.94 10.49
N GLY A 33 4.09 9.61 9.81
CA GLY A 33 3.55 10.42 8.73
C GLY A 33 2.45 9.69 7.97
N ASN A 34 2.21 10.16 6.76
CA ASN A 34 1.32 9.50 5.81
C ASN A 34 2.10 9.12 4.55
N ILE A 35 1.77 7.99 3.96
CA ILE A 35 2.33 7.53 2.69
C ILE A 35 1.29 7.74 1.62
N LYS A 36 1.66 8.49 0.58
CA LYS A 36 0.84 8.67 -0.62
C LYS A 36 0.65 7.31 -1.29
N MET A 37 -0.59 7.04 -1.68
CA MET A 37 -0.98 5.87 -2.47
C MET A 37 -1.34 6.33 -3.88
N THR A 38 -1.11 5.49 -4.88
CA THR A 38 -1.39 5.80 -6.27
C THR A 38 -2.00 4.59 -6.97
N THR A 39 -2.99 4.85 -7.83
CA THR A 39 -3.54 3.86 -8.76
C THR A 39 -2.96 4.10 -10.14
N CYS A 40 -2.42 3.07 -10.77
CA CYS A 40 -1.76 3.19 -12.07
C CYS A 40 -1.88 1.92 -12.91
N ALA A 41 -1.51 2.04 -14.18
CA ALA A 41 -1.41 0.94 -15.12
C ALA A 41 -0.22 1.15 -16.06
N SER A 42 0.25 0.10 -16.72
CA SER A 42 1.23 0.24 -17.79
C SER A 42 0.59 0.81 -19.07
N PRO A 43 1.37 1.49 -19.92
CA PRO A 43 0.89 1.94 -21.23
C PRO A 43 0.33 0.82 -22.11
N SER A 44 0.92 -0.39 -22.02
CA SER A 44 0.45 -1.56 -22.76
C SER A 44 -0.93 -2.03 -22.31
N TYR A 45 -1.20 -1.99 -21.01
CA TYR A 45 -2.53 -2.28 -20.47
C TYR A 45 -3.55 -1.26 -20.97
N ILE A 46 -3.22 0.04 -20.86
CA ILE A 46 -4.08 1.14 -21.32
C ILE A 46 -4.39 1.04 -22.81
N ALA A 47 -3.39 0.72 -23.64
CA ALA A 47 -3.59 0.55 -25.08
C ALA A 47 -4.58 -0.57 -25.42
N SER A 48 -4.67 -1.61 -24.60
CA SER A 48 -5.53 -2.78 -24.83
C SER A 48 -6.92 -2.64 -24.19
N HIS A 49 -7.05 -1.91 -23.09
CA HIS A 49 -8.29 -1.86 -22.27
C HIS A 49 -8.89 -0.46 -22.13
N GLY A 50 -8.19 0.57 -22.62
CA GLY A 50 -8.56 1.96 -22.38
C GLY A 50 -8.13 2.49 -21.00
N VAL A 51 -8.37 3.77 -20.77
CA VAL A 51 -8.14 4.46 -19.50
C VAL A 51 -9.46 4.53 -18.75
N PRO A 52 -9.59 3.98 -17.53
CA PRO A 52 -10.78 4.17 -16.72
C PRO A 52 -10.94 5.67 -16.40
N GLN A 53 -12.13 6.21 -16.64
CA GLN A 53 -12.45 7.63 -16.40
C GLN A 53 -13.24 7.80 -15.10
N THR A 54 -13.99 6.79 -14.70
CA THR A 54 -14.84 6.78 -13.50
C THR A 54 -14.57 5.53 -12.65
N LEU A 55 -15.05 5.53 -11.41
CA LEU A 55 -14.96 4.36 -10.54
C LEU A 55 -15.80 3.18 -11.07
N GLU A 56 -16.90 3.48 -11.77
CA GLU A 56 -17.76 2.46 -12.38
C GLU A 56 -17.05 1.72 -13.51
N ASP A 57 -16.20 2.40 -14.28
CA ASP A 57 -15.42 1.80 -15.36
C ASP A 57 -14.50 0.68 -14.85
N LEU A 58 -14.05 0.78 -13.60
CA LEU A 58 -13.17 -0.21 -12.98
C LEU A 58 -13.75 -1.63 -12.98
N GLN A 59 -15.09 -1.77 -13.02
CA GLN A 59 -15.74 -3.08 -13.09
C GLN A 59 -15.51 -3.78 -14.44
N GLN A 60 -15.09 -3.04 -15.47
CA GLN A 60 -14.74 -3.56 -16.80
C GLN A 60 -13.24 -3.76 -16.98
N HIS A 61 -12.44 -3.34 -15.99
CA HIS A 61 -10.99 -3.49 -15.99
C HIS A 61 -10.53 -4.72 -15.22
N GLN A 62 -9.29 -5.16 -15.47
CA GLN A 62 -8.64 -6.21 -14.68
C GLN A 62 -7.76 -5.56 -13.61
N ALA A 63 -8.02 -5.89 -12.36
CA ALA A 63 -7.20 -5.48 -11.23
C ALA A 63 -6.21 -6.59 -10.87
N ILE A 64 -5.01 -6.20 -10.46
CA ILE A 64 -4.10 -7.11 -9.75
C ILE A 64 -4.43 -6.94 -8.26
N ASN A 65 -5.06 -7.94 -7.68
CA ASN A 65 -5.55 -7.87 -6.32
C ASN A 65 -4.43 -8.23 -5.32
N TRP A 66 -4.35 -7.43 -4.26
CA TRP A 66 -3.43 -7.71 -3.15
C TRP A 66 -4.12 -8.58 -2.10
N ILE A 67 -3.46 -9.65 -1.66
CA ILE A 67 -3.92 -10.47 -0.54
C ILE A 67 -3.06 -10.22 0.70
N ASN A 68 -3.70 -10.04 1.84
CA ASN A 68 -3.00 -9.99 3.11
C ASN A 68 -2.58 -11.41 3.51
N SER A 69 -1.27 -11.64 3.63
CA SER A 69 -0.69 -12.96 3.92
C SER A 69 -1.17 -13.54 5.26
N SER A 70 -1.43 -12.68 6.26
CA SER A 70 -1.86 -13.11 7.60
C SER A 70 -3.34 -13.45 7.66
N SER A 71 -4.22 -12.58 7.13
CA SER A 71 -5.68 -12.79 7.16
C SER A 71 -6.18 -13.63 5.99
N ARG A 72 -5.37 -13.83 4.94
CA ARG A 72 -5.74 -14.48 3.68
C ARG A 72 -6.93 -13.80 2.98
N GLN A 73 -7.14 -12.52 3.25
CA GLN A 73 -8.20 -11.73 2.64
C GLN A 73 -7.65 -10.85 1.54
N ILE A 74 -8.38 -10.74 0.44
CA ILE A 74 -8.09 -9.78 -0.62
C ILE A 74 -8.40 -8.40 -0.06
N MET A 75 -7.42 -7.49 -0.19
CA MET A 75 -7.56 -6.12 0.25
C MET A 75 -8.47 -5.36 -0.72
N PRO A 76 -9.44 -4.60 -0.20
CA PRO A 76 -10.26 -3.76 -1.05
C PRO A 76 -9.43 -2.65 -1.70
N TRP A 77 -9.85 -2.21 -2.87
CA TRP A 77 -9.38 -1.01 -3.51
C TRP A 77 -10.07 0.20 -2.87
N THR A 78 -9.32 1.24 -2.59
CA THR A 78 -9.85 2.42 -1.87
C THR A 78 -9.66 3.67 -2.70
N PHE A 79 -10.71 4.50 -2.76
CA PHE A 79 -10.73 5.75 -3.53
C PHE A 79 -11.36 6.87 -2.71
N SER A 80 -10.85 8.08 -2.89
CA SER A 80 -11.45 9.30 -2.33
C SER A 80 -12.52 9.83 -3.29
N THR A 81 -13.67 10.17 -2.74
CA THR A 81 -14.76 10.86 -3.43
C THR A 81 -15.17 12.11 -2.65
N PRO A 82 -15.96 13.02 -3.21
CA PRO A 82 -16.50 14.17 -2.47
C PRO A 82 -17.32 13.76 -1.23
N GLU A 83 -17.95 12.58 -1.27
CA GLU A 83 -18.78 12.04 -0.19
C GLU A 83 -17.95 11.27 0.88
N GLY A 84 -16.66 11.02 0.62
CA GLY A 84 -15.77 10.29 1.52
C GLY A 84 -14.96 9.20 0.82
N THR A 85 -14.44 8.27 1.59
CA THR A 85 -13.69 7.13 1.06
C THR A 85 -14.64 5.99 0.68
N VAL A 86 -14.44 5.44 -0.52
CA VAL A 86 -15.17 4.29 -1.04
C VAL A 86 -14.22 3.10 -1.13
N GLU A 87 -14.69 1.95 -0.69
CA GLU A 87 -14.01 0.66 -0.84
C GLU A 87 -14.70 -0.17 -1.92
N MET A 88 -13.90 -0.77 -2.80
CA MET A 88 -14.39 -1.55 -3.93
C MET A 88 -13.65 -2.88 -4.04
N THR A 89 -14.40 -3.93 -4.39
CA THR A 89 -13.81 -5.18 -4.87
C THR A 89 -13.80 -5.13 -6.40
N LEU A 90 -12.62 -5.27 -6.98
CA LEU A 90 -12.46 -5.21 -8.43
C LEU A 90 -12.22 -6.59 -9.04
N PRO A 91 -12.75 -6.83 -10.25
CA PRO A 91 -12.48 -8.06 -10.96
C PRO A 91 -10.99 -8.18 -11.30
N GLY A 92 -10.45 -9.39 -11.22
CA GLY A 92 -9.06 -9.65 -11.56
C GLY A 92 -8.69 -11.10 -11.36
N LYS A 93 -7.86 -11.62 -12.27
CA LYS A 93 -7.42 -13.01 -12.25
C LYS A 93 -6.18 -13.25 -11.39
N LEU A 94 -5.48 -12.18 -11.04
CA LEU A 94 -4.25 -12.26 -10.27
C LEU A 94 -4.49 -11.79 -8.84
N VAL A 95 -4.02 -12.59 -7.89
CA VAL A 95 -4.03 -12.31 -6.45
C VAL A 95 -2.62 -12.54 -5.94
N ILE A 96 -1.97 -11.50 -5.43
CA ILE A 96 -0.53 -11.48 -5.13
C ILE A 96 -0.32 -10.93 -3.71
N ASP A 97 0.64 -11.50 -2.97
CA ASP A 97 1.04 -11.10 -1.61
C ASP A 97 2.50 -10.61 -1.53
N ASN A 98 3.17 -10.51 -2.67
CA ASN A 98 4.56 -10.08 -2.79
C ASN A 98 4.67 -8.80 -3.62
N SER A 99 5.27 -7.74 -3.05
CA SER A 99 5.33 -6.41 -3.67
C SER A 99 6.11 -6.39 -4.99
N GLU A 100 7.18 -7.17 -5.10
CA GLU A 100 8.00 -7.23 -6.31
C GLU A 100 7.24 -7.90 -7.46
N THR A 101 6.58 -9.03 -7.16
CA THR A 101 5.72 -9.72 -8.13
C THR A 101 4.53 -8.85 -8.53
N TYR A 102 3.93 -8.13 -7.57
CA TYR A 102 2.81 -7.22 -7.81
C TYR A 102 3.18 -6.11 -8.79
N LEU A 103 4.31 -5.44 -8.54
CA LEU A 103 4.83 -4.39 -9.42
C LEU A 103 5.18 -4.95 -10.81
N SER A 104 5.86 -6.10 -10.86
CA SER A 104 6.25 -6.75 -12.12
C SER A 104 5.03 -7.10 -12.98
N ALA A 105 3.96 -7.60 -12.37
CA ALA A 105 2.71 -7.89 -13.05
C ALA A 105 2.06 -6.61 -13.62
N GLY A 106 2.09 -5.51 -12.86
CA GLY A 106 1.62 -4.20 -13.34
C GLY A 106 2.40 -3.69 -14.54
N LEU A 107 3.73 -3.74 -14.48
CA LEU A 107 4.63 -3.35 -15.57
C LEU A 107 4.45 -4.23 -16.82
N ALA A 108 4.16 -5.50 -16.62
CA ALA A 108 3.87 -6.43 -17.70
C ALA A 108 2.49 -6.24 -18.36
N GLY A 109 1.66 -5.29 -17.87
CA GLY A 109 0.36 -4.99 -18.45
C GLY A 109 -0.73 -5.99 -18.09
N LEU A 110 -0.61 -6.70 -16.97
CA LEU A 110 -1.58 -7.72 -16.57
C LEU A 110 -2.80 -7.14 -15.83
N GLY A 111 -2.77 -5.84 -15.49
CA GLY A 111 -3.88 -5.17 -14.82
C GLY A 111 -3.51 -3.84 -14.20
N LEU A 112 -4.51 -3.24 -13.56
CA LEU A 112 -4.34 -2.07 -12.71
C LEU A 112 -3.60 -2.47 -11.43
N VAL A 113 -2.81 -1.54 -10.89
CA VAL A 113 -2.14 -1.68 -9.59
C VAL A 113 -2.45 -0.47 -8.70
N GLN A 114 -2.61 -0.69 -7.41
CA GLN A 114 -2.76 0.35 -6.40
C GLN A 114 -1.73 0.13 -5.30
N GLY A 115 -0.84 1.08 -5.10
CA GLY A 115 0.28 0.87 -4.18
C GLY A 115 0.90 2.16 -3.66
N MET A 116 1.91 2.00 -2.80
CA MET A 116 2.65 3.11 -2.22
C MET A 116 3.41 3.87 -3.31
N ASN A 117 3.17 5.18 -3.40
CA ASN A 117 3.75 6.04 -4.43
C ASN A 117 5.29 5.98 -4.43
N VAL A 118 5.91 5.85 -3.28
CA VAL A 118 7.37 5.76 -3.15
C VAL A 118 7.98 4.61 -3.98
N PHE A 119 7.24 3.51 -4.17
CA PHE A 119 7.69 2.39 -5.02
C PHE A 119 7.25 2.53 -6.48
N LEU A 120 6.19 3.27 -6.75
CA LEU A 120 5.64 3.45 -8.10
C LEU A 120 6.25 4.64 -8.83
N GLN A 121 6.64 5.70 -8.10
CA GLN A 121 7.14 6.96 -8.66
C GLN A 121 8.28 6.78 -9.66
N PRO A 122 9.32 5.96 -9.42
CA PRO A 122 10.39 5.77 -10.40
C PRO A 122 9.93 5.22 -11.75
N TYR A 123 8.81 4.52 -11.78
CA TYR A 123 8.20 3.96 -13.00
C TYR A 123 7.25 4.96 -13.66
N LEU A 124 6.55 5.76 -12.86
CA LEU A 124 5.73 6.87 -13.35
C LEU A 124 6.60 7.92 -14.03
N ASP A 125 7.72 8.32 -13.41
CA ASP A 125 8.67 9.30 -13.97
C ASP A 125 9.28 8.85 -15.31
N ARG A 126 9.41 7.54 -15.50
CA ARG A 126 9.92 6.93 -16.73
C ARG A 126 8.83 6.59 -17.76
N GLY A 127 7.57 6.87 -17.46
CA GLY A 127 6.43 6.53 -18.32
C GLY A 127 6.18 5.03 -18.48
N LEU A 128 6.72 4.19 -17.60
CA LEU A 128 6.49 2.74 -17.58
C LEU A 128 5.18 2.39 -16.87
N LEU A 129 4.70 3.28 -16.03
CA LEU A 129 3.36 3.30 -15.47
C LEU A 129 2.75 4.68 -15.71
N VAL A 130 1.42 4.75 -15.76
CA VAL A 130 0.63 5.97 -15.90
C VAL A 130 -0.41 5.97 -14.80
N GLU A 131 -0.53 7.08 -14.08
CA GLU A 131 -1.57 7.27 -13.08
C GLU A 131 -2.94 7.28 -13.75
N VAL A 132 -3.91 6.62 -13.14
CA VAL A 132 -5.31 6.59 -13.59
C VAL A 132 -6.21 7.10 -12.48
N LEU A 133 -7.38 7.63 -12.85
CA LEU A 133 -8.37 8.20 -11.92
C LEU A 133 -7.79 9.30 -11.01
N PRO A 134 -7.15 10.34 -11.56
CA PRO A 134 -6.57 11.40 -10.74
C PRO A 134 -7.62 12.18 -9.94
N ASP A 135 -8.88 12.21 -10.40
CA ASP A 135 -9.99 12.85 -9.69
C ASP A 135 -10.54 12.02 -8.53
N ASN A 136 -10.20 10.72 -8.48
CA ASN A 136 -10.52 9.81 -7.39
C ASN A 136 -9.23 9.19 -6.82
N PRO A 137 -8.35 9.99 -6.20
CA PRO A 137 -7.08 9.47 -5.71
C PRO A 137 -7.27 8.44 -4.61
N THR A 138 -6.32 7.53 -4.51
CA THR A 138 -6.26 6.60 -3.39
C THR A 138 -5.96 7.39 -2.12
N PRO A 139 -6.71 7.19 -1.01
CA PRO A 139 -6.42 7.85 0.25
C PRO A 139 -5.02 7.51 0.75
N ASP A 140 -4.34 8.50 1.30
CA ASP A 140 -3.06 8.28 1.97
C ASP A 140 -3.20 7.29 3.12
N ARG A 141 -2.18 6.50 3.37
CA ARG A 141 -2.14 5.57 4.49
C ARG A 141 -1.17 6.03 5.57
N LYS A 142 -1.57 5.87 6.83
CA LYS A 142 -0.72 6.17 7.99
C LYS A 142 0.52 5.28 7.96
N LEU A 143 1.68 5.87 8.20
CA LEU A 143 2.91 5.16 8.51
C LEU A 143 3.18 5.25 10.00
N SER A 144 3.33 4.12 10.65
CA SER A 144 3.59 4.02 12.08
C SER A 144 4.80 3.14 12.37
N LEU A 145 5.58 3.54 13.37
CA LEU A 145 6.61 2.72 13.96
C LEU A 145 6.04 2.01 15.18
N LEU A 146 6.17 0.70 15.22
CA LEU A 146 5.75 -0.14 16.33
C LEU A 146 6.97 -0.63 17.08
N TYR A 147 6.94 -0.65 18.42
CA TYR A 147 7.98 -1.21 19.26
C TYR A 147 7.40 -1.82 20.54
N PRO A 148 8.04 -2.90 21.09
CA PRO A 148 7.44 -3.70 22.13
C PRO A 148 7.49 -3.09 23.55
N HIS A 149 8.27 -2.02 23.78
CA HIS A 149 8.51 -1.44 25.11
C HIS A 149 8.38 0.06 25.13
N ARG A 150 8.02 0.63 26.31
CA ARG A 150 7.92 2.09 26.52
C ARG A 150 9.27 2.81 26.41
N HIS A 151 10.38 2.12 26.59
CA HIS A 151 11.70 2.71 26.44
C HIS A 151 12.28 2.39 25.06
N LEU A 152 12.38 3.42 24.24
CA LEU A 152 13.09 3.36 22.96
C LEU A 152 14.58 3.11 23.24
N SER A 153 15.12 2.04 22.68
CA SER A 153 16.57 1.88 22.66
C SER A 153 17.20 3.02 21.86
N ARG A 154 18.47 3.32 22.15
CA ARG A 154 19.20 4.37 21.40
C ARG A 154 19.19 4.11 19.89
N LYS A 155 19.29 2.84 19.49
CA LYS A 155 19.24 2.42 18.08
C LYS A 155 17.91 2.79 17.42
N VAL A 156 16.79 2.46 18.07
CA VAL A 156 15.45 2.75 17.54
C VAL A 156 15.21 4.26 17.50
N ARG A 157 15.70 5.01 18.48
CA ARG A 157 15.58 6.47 18.48
C ARG A 157 16.29 7.11 17.29
N VAL A 158 17.56 6.79 17.08
CA VAL A 158 18.36 7.30 15.95
C VAL A 158 17.74 6.92 14.61
N PHE A 159 17.27 5.67 14.49
CA PHE A 159 16.57 5.20 13.30
C PHE A 159 15.27 5.99 13.04
N THR A 160 14.50 6.26 14.09
CA THR A 160 13.25 7.03 14.00
C THR A 160 13.50 8.47 13.56
N GLU A 161 14.48 9.15 14.16
CA GLU A 161 14.86 10.53 13.82
C GLU A 161 15.35 10.62 12.36
N TRP A 162 16.14 9.65 11.92
CA TRP A 162 16.57 9.55 10.53
C TRP A 162 15.38 9.34 9.58
N LEU A 163 14.47 8.42 9.91
CA LEU A 163 13.31 8.13 9.09
C LEU A 163 12.34 9.32 8.98
N GLU A 164 12.13 10.06 10.09
CA GLU A 164 11.34 11.30 10.10
C GLU A 164 11.96 12.41 9.24
N SER A 165 13.27 12.41 9.06
CA SER A 165 13.94 13.39 8.20
C SER A 165 13.77 13.09 6.69
N LEU A 166 13.24 11.90 6.34
CA LEU A 166 13.01 11.48 4.96
C LEU A 166 11.54 11.63 4.52
N LEU A 167 10.64 11.88 5.46
CA LEU A 167 9.18 12.01 5.24
C LEU A 167 8.77 13.46 5.18
#